data_ecf21bf5e14c708463e56034cf703b99
#
_entry.id   ecf21bf5e14c708463e56034cf703b99
#
_cell.length_a   1.000
_cell.length_b   1.000
_cell.length_c   1.000
_cell.angle_alpha   90.00
_cell.angle_beta   90.00
_cell.angle_gamma   90.00
#
_symmetry.space_group_name_H-M   'P 1'
#
loop_
_entity.id
_entity.type
_entity.pdbx_description
1 polymer ?
#
loop_
_entity_poly.entity_id
_entity_poly.type
_entity_poly.pdbx_seq_one_letter_code
_entity_poly.pdbx_strand_id
1 'polypeptide(L)'
;LTLNDNLKAISEIVVEDKNLRQERIDYLLSKFELENVKNIKAKHLSGGLKKKLVISMSLLSEPKVLLLDECFAALDVLTIKMLQEIIVNLQQENQITICICDHIASSLLQVVDSAMILSNGKIIAKDTPNNLVNNINAKNAYFGDNFKFN
;
A
#
# COMPACT_ATOMS: atom_id res chain seq x y z
N LEU A 1 -16.83 15.36 1.09
CA LEU A 1 -15.54 15.92 0.65
C LEU A 1 -15.15 15.33 -0.69
N THR A 2 -14.54 16.15 -1.56
CA THR A 2 -13.89 15.68 -2.79
C THR A 2 -12.57 15.00 -2.46
N LEU A 3 -11.91 14.36 -3.45
CA LEU A 3 -10.57 13.83 -3.31
C LEU A 3 -9.61 14.93 -2.82
N ASN A 4 -9.61 16.08 -3.47
CA ASN A 4 -8.76 17.20 -3.13
C ASN A 4 -9.05 17.78 -1.73
N ASP A 5 -10.32 17.84 -1.32
CA ASP A 5 -10.68 18.30 0.04
C ASP A 5 -10.11 17.37 1.12
N ASN A 6 -10.06 16.05 0.86
CA ASN A 6 -9.46 15.09 1.79
C ASN A 6 -7.95 15.33 1.92
N LEU A 7 -7.23 15.52 0.81
CA LEU A 7 -5.80 15.84 0.85
C LEU A 7 -5.55 17.15 1.58
N LYS A 8 -6.33 18.20 1.31
CA LYS A 8 -6.23 19.50 2.00
C LYS A 8 -6.42 19.34 3.51
N ALA A 9 -7.50 18.66 3.92
CA ALA A 9 -7.81 18.49 5.34
C ALA A 9 -6.69 17.78 6.09
N ILE A 10 -6.10 16.71 5.51
CA ILE A 10 -4.97 16.02 6.13
C ILE A 10 -3.70 16.89 6.10
N SER A 11 -3.43 17.59 4.99
CA SER A 11 -2.25 18.46 4.91
C SER A 11 -2.25 19.56 5.96
N GLU A 12 -3.42 20.09 6.34
CA GLU A 12 -3.54 21.09 7.41
C GLU A 12 -3.14 20.55 8.78
N ILE A 13 -3.29 19.24 8.99
CA ILE A 13 -2.95 18.57 10.25
C ILE A 13 -1.47 18.18 10.30
N VAL A 14 -0.93 17.64 9.18
CA VAL A 14 0.38 16.97 9.20
C VAL A 14 1.52 17.80 8.57
N VAL A 15 1.22 18.89 7.86
CA VAL A 15 2.21 19.77 7.24
C VAL A 15 2.15 21.16 7.90
N GLU A 16 3.13 21.48 8.72
CA GLU A 16 3.16 22.74 9.47
C GLU A 16 3.29 23.96 8.54
N ASP A 17 4.22 23.92 7.58
CA ASP A 17 4.42 25.01 6.63
C ASP A 17 3.29 25.05 5.59
N LYS A 18 2.53 26.16 5.64
CA LYS A 18 1.40 26.39 4.74
C LYS A 18 1.80 26.46 3.26
N ASN A 19 3.01 26.91 2.96
CA ASN A 19 3.49 27.03 1.58
C ASN A 19 3.77 25.66 0.97
N LEU A 20 4.24 24.70 1.78
CA LEU A 20 4.52 23.33 1.33
C LEU A 20 3.25 22.48 1.14
N ARG A 21 2.12 22.86 1.75
CA ARG A 21 0.88 22.06 1.68
C ARG A 21 0.40 21.86 0.24
N GLN A 22 0.30 22.97 -0.51
CA GLN A 22 -0.18 22.88 -1.88
C GLN A 22 0.82 22.16 -2.80
N GLU A 23 2.10 22.42 -2.63
CA GLU A 23 3.18 21.76 -3.38
C GLU A 23 3.13 20.24 -3.19
N ARG A 24 3.00 19.76 -1.94
CA ARG A 24 2.89 18.32 -1.64
C ARG A 24 1.62 17.71 -2.20
N ILE A 25 0.48 18.43 -2.13
CA ILE A 25 -0.78 17.96 -2.72
C ILE A 25 -0.62 17.80 -4.23
N ASP A 26 -0.09 18.81 -4.93
CA ASP A 26 0.07 18.80 -6.38
C ASP A 26 1.04 17.70 -6.82
N TYR A 27 2.14 17.51 -6.09
CA TYR A 27 3.07 16.40 -6.31
C TYR A 27 2.37 15.03 -6.18
N LEU A 28 1.59 14.82 -5.13
CA LEU A 28 0.90 13.55 -4.91
C LEU A 28 -0.23 13.32 -5.92
N LEU A 29 -0.97 14.37 -6.30
CA LEU A 29 -1.98 14.28 -7.35
C LEU A 29 -1.36 13.81 -8.67
N SER A 30 -0.21 14.38 -9.05
CA SER A 30 0.53 14.00 -10.25
C SER A 30 1.11 12.59 -10.14
N LYS A 31 1.83 12.29 -9.06
CA LYS A 31 2.48 10.98 -8.84
C LYS A 31 1.50 9.81 -8.87
N PHE A 32 0.27 10.01 -8.38
CA PHE A 32 -0.77 8.99 -8.34
C PHE A 32 -1.79 9.09 -9.48
N GLU A 33 -1.58 10.02 -10.45
CA GLU A 33 -2.49 10.25 -11.58
C GLU A 33 -3.92 10.57 -11.15
N LEU A 34 -4.07 11.44 -10.16
CA LEU A 34 -5.35 11.81 -9.54
C LEU A 34 -5.89 13.17 -9.98
N GLU A 35 -5.14 13.93 -10.81
CA GLU A 35 -5.53 15.29 -11.22
C GLU A 35 -6.92 15.35 -11.85
N ASN A 36 -7.22 14.41 -12.75
CA ASN A 36 -8.48 14.37 -13.49
C ASN A 36 -9.70 14.03 -12.62
N VAL A 37 -9.48 13.46 -11.43
CA VAL A 37 -10.53 13.03 -10.49
C VAL A 37 -10.54 13.81 -9.18
N LYS A 38 -9.68 14.82 -9.03
CA LYS A 38 -9.51 15.58 -7.78
C LYS A 38 -10.78 16.24 -7.26
N ASN A 39 -11.72 16.60 -8.16
CA ASN A 39 -12.99 17.24 -7.81
C ASN A 39 -14.14 16.24 -7.59
N ILE A 40 -13.89 14.92 -7.76
CA ILE A 40 -14.91 13.90 -7.51
C ILE A 40 -15.00 13.64 -6.00
N LYS A 41 -16.23 13.52 -5.48
CA LYS A 41 -16.45 13.15 -4.07
C LYS A 41 -15.85 11.77 -3.79
N ALA A 42 -15.11 11.64 -2.69
CA ALA A 42 -14.40 10.40 -2.34
C ALA A 42 -15.30 9.16 -2.29
N LYS A 43 -16.58 9.32 -1.91
CA LYS A 43 -17.55 8.22 -1.93
C LYS A 43 -17.86 7.64 -3.32
N HIS A 44 -17.64 8.42 -4.37
CA HIS A 44 -17.91 8.02 -5.77
C HIS A 44 -16.66 7.49 -6.49
N LEU A 45 -15.50 7.48 -5.84
CA LEU A 45 -14.28 6.91 -6.40
C LEU A 45 -14.37 5.38 -6.48
N SER A 46 -13.73 4.79 -7.48
CA SER A 46 -13.51 3.33 -7.55
C SER A 46 -12.66 2.84 -6.37
N GLY A 47 -12.64 1.53 -6.14
CA GLY A 47 -11.80 0.92 -5.09
C GLY A 47 -10.33 1.30 -5.22
N GLY A 48 -9.77 1.20 -6.43
CA GLY A 48 -8.37 1.57 -6.72
C GLY A 48 -8.09 3.05 -6.48
N LEU A 49 -8.97 3.95 -6.94
CA LEU A 49 -8.83 5.39 -6.70
C LEU A 49 -8.93 5.74 -5.21
N LYS A 50 -9.76 5.03 -4.44
CA LYS A 50 -9.82 5.18 -2.98
C LYS A 50 -8.51 4.75 -2.32
N LYS A 51 -7.92 3.62 -2.74
CA LYS A 51 -6.61 3.17 -2.22
C LYS A 51 -5.50 4.18 -2.58
N LYS A 52 -5.45 4.67 -3.83
CA LYS A 52 -4.52 5.75 -4.23
C LYS A 52 -4.68 6.98 -3.33
N LEU A 53 -5.91 7.44 -3.08
CA LEU A 53 -6.18 8.58 -2.20
C LEU A 53 -5.65 8.34 -0.78
N VAL A 54 -5.97 7.18 -0.18
CA VAL A 54 -5.54 6.85 1.20
C VAL A 54 -4.01 6.82 1.30
N ILE A 55 -3.33 6.20 0.34
CA ILE A 55 -1.86 6.19 0.31
C ILE A 55 -1.31 7.61 0.15
N SER A 56 -1.89 8.42 -0.77
CA SER A 56 -1.48 9.82 -0.94
C SER A 56 -1.63 10.63 0.35
N MET A 57 -2.75 10.46 1.06
CA MET A 57 -2.97 11.12 2.36
C MET A 57 -1.91 10.72 3.40
N SER A 58 -1.52 9.44 3.44
CA SER A 58 -0.49 8.94 4.35
C SER A 58 0.91 9.48 4.03
N LEU A 59 1.17 9.83 2.77
CA LEU A 59 2.47 10.36 2.32
C LEU A 59 2.63 11.86 2.54
N LEU A 60 1.57 12.61 2.85
CA LEU A 60 1.66 14.05 3.12
C LEU A 60 2.61 14.40 4.27
N SER A 61 2.76 13.53 5.25
CA SER A 61 3.68 13.69 6.38
C SER A 61 5.14 13.28 6.08
N GLU A 62 5.43 12.82 4.85
CA GLU A 62 6.75 12.28 4.45
C GLU A 62 7.26 11.21 5.45
N PRO A 63 6.49 10.14 5.66
CA PRO A 63 6.81 9.14 6.66
C PRO A 63 8.05 8.34 6.27
N LYS A 64 8.87 7.94 7.26
CA LYS A 64 9.95 6.96 7.06
C LYS A 64 9.45 5.52 7.05
N VAL A 65 8.30 5.28 7.65
CA VAL A 65 7.64 3.97 7.72
C VAL A 65 6.19 4.13 7.33
N LEU A 66 5.74 3.34 6.36
CA LEU A 66 4.35 3.27 5.90
C LEU A 66 3.76 1.91 6.28
N LEU A 67 2.63 1.92 6.98
CA LEU A 67 1.89 0.71 7.36
C LEU A 67 0.66 0.60 6.48
N LEU A 68 0.53 -0.52 5.77
CA LEU A 68 -0.60 -0.80 4.89
C LEU A 68 -1.34 -2.05 5.37
N ASP A 69 -2.61 -1.90 5.69
CA ASP A 69 -3.47 -2.99 6.09
C ASP A 69 -4.50 -3.29 5.01
N GLU A 70 -4.57 -4.56 4.56
CA GLU A 70 -5.46 -5.06 3.51
C GLU A 70 -5.48 -4.18 2.25
N CYS A 71 -4.29 -3.78 1.77
CA CYS A 71 -4.20 -2.86 0.64
C CYS A 71 -4.65 -3.48 -0.70
N PHE A 72 -4.60 -4.81 -0.84
CA PHE A 72 -5.02 -5.53 -2.04
C PHE A 72 -6.45 -6.08 -1.97
N ALA A 73 -7.09 -6.02 -0.80
CA ALA A 73 -8.42 -6.60 -0.60
C ALA A 73 -9.49 -5.93 -1.49
N ALA A 74 -10.38 -6.75 -2.06
CA ALA A 74 -11.54 -6.34 -2.87
C ALA A 74 -11.18 -5.51 -4.12
N LEU A 75 -10.02 -5.76 -4.71
CA LEU A 75 -9.55 -5.13 -5.94
C LEU A 75 -9.45 -6.13 -7.09
N ASP A 76 -9.63 -5.65 -8.31
CA ASP A 76 -9.36 -6.43 -9.50
C ASP A 76 -7.84 -6.57 -9.77
N VAL A 77 -7.47 -7.54 -10.61
CA VAL A 77 -6.07 -7.90 -10.89
C VAL A 77 -5.25 -6.73 -11.43
N LEU A 78 -5.83 -5.89 -12.29
CA LEU A 78 -5.11 -4.73 -12.87
C LEU A 78 -4.85 -3.66 -11.80
N THR A 79 -5.82 -3.41 -10.95
CA THR A 79 -5.69 -2.47 -9.82
C THR A 79 -4.65 -2.97 -8.81
N ILE A 80 -4.59 -4.28 -8.54
CA ILE A 80 -3.55 -4.88 -7.68
C ILE A 80 -2.17 -4.64 -8.27
N LYS A 81 -1.95 -4.94 -9.56
CA LYS A 81 -0.66 -4.70 -10.23
C LYS A 81 -0.22 -3.25 -10.18
N MET A 82 -1.13 -2.33 -10.47
CA MET A 82 -0.87 -0.89 -10.35
C MET A 82 -0.43 -0.51 -8.92
N LEU A 83 -1.10 -1.02 -7.88
CA LEU A 83 -0.71 -0.73 -6.49
C LEU A 83 0.63 -1.37 -6.12
N GLN A 84 0.93 -2.56 -6.64
CA GLN A 84 2.24 -3.20 -6.48
C GLN A 84 3.37 -2.32 -7.04
N GLU A 85 3.19 -1.78 -8.25
CA GLU A 85 4.15 -0.86 -8.88
C GLU A 85 4.32 0.42 -8.03
N ILE A 86 3.23 1.00 -7.54
CA ILE A 86 3.27 2.17 -6.66
C ILE A 86 4.06 1.87 -5.39
N ILE A 87 3.83 0.74 -4.73
CA ILE A 87 4.50 0.33 -3.49
C ILE A 87 6.00 0.17 -3.71
N VAL A 88 6.40 -0.51 -4.79
CA VAL A 88 7.81 -0.70 -5.14
C VAL A 88 8.48 0.64 -5.43
N ASN A 89 7.84 1.51 -6.23
CA ASN A 89 8.38 2.84 -6.56
C ASN A 89 8.53 3.72 -5.32
N LEU A 90 7.57 3.68 -4.38
CA LEU A 90 7.67 4.43 -3.12
C LEU A 90 8.88 3.98 -2.28
N GLN A 91 9.15 2.69 -2.21
CA GLN A 91 10.32 2.17 -1.49
C GLN A 91 11.62 2.60 -2.17
N GLN A 92 11.71 2.46 -3.49
CA GLN A 92 12.93 2.75 -4.26
C GLN A 92 13.25 4.24 -4.34
N GLU A 93 12.27 5.08 -4.64
CA GLU A 93 12.48 6.51 -4.85
C GLU A 93 12.54 7.31 -3.55
N ASN A 94 11.67 6.98 -2.59
CA ASN A 94 11.54 7.74 -1.35
C ASN A 94 12.25 7.08 -0.16
N GLN A 95 12.84 5.90 -0.33
CA GLN A 95 13.50 5.11 0.73
C GLN A 95 12.60 4.89 1.97
N ILE A 96 11.30 4.73 1.73
CA ILE A 96 10.30 4.48 2.76
C ILE A 96 10.34 2.99 3.11
N THR A 97 10.43 2.64 4.38
CA THR A 97 10.17 1.28 4.83
C THR A 97 8.67 1.00 4.80
N ILE A 98 8.24 -0.02 4.06
CA ILE A 98 6.82 -0.35 3.92
C ILE A 98 6.54 -1.68 4.60
N CYS A 99 5.58 -1.69 5.53
CA CYS A 99 5.07 -2.89 6.18
C CYS A 99 3.64 -3.14 5.69
N ILE A 100 3.39 -4.31 5.11
CA ILE A 100 2.09 -4.67 4.54
C ILE A 100 1.53 -5.86 5.30
N CYS A 101 0.28 -5.76 5.76
CA CYS A 101 -0.51 -6.85 6.27
C CYS A 101 -1.62 -7.14 5.26
N ASP A 102 -1.65 -8.33 4.66
CA ASP A 102 -2.67 -8.70 3.70
C ASP A 102 -2.86 -10.23 3.69
N HIS A 103 -4.06 -10.68 3.37
CA HIS A 103 -4.40 -12.09 3.25
C HIS A 103 -4.24 -12.64 1.82
N ILE A 104 -4.00 -11.77 0.83
CA ILE A 104 -3.76 -12.16 -0.57
C ILE A 104 -2.26 -12.43 -0.75
N ALA A 105 -1.81 -13.58 -0.23
CA ALA A 105 -0.39 -13.93 -0.19
C ALA A 105 0.32 -13.84 -1.55
N SER A 106 -0.33 -14.30 -2.63
CA SER A 106 0.26 -14.26 -3.97
C SER A 106 0.61 -12.84 -4.44
N SER A 107 -0.23 -11.86 -4.10
CA SER A 107 0.01 -10.45 -4.45
C SER A 107 1.03 -9.80 -3.51
N LEU A 108 0.97 -10.11 -2.22
CA LEU A 108 1.89 -9.59 -1.22
C LEU A 108 3.33 -10.03 -1.48
N LEU A 109 3.56 -11.33 -1.70
CA LEU A 109 4.89 -11.90 -1.85
C LEU A 109 5.64 -11.40 -3.10
N GLN A 110 4.94 -10.84 -4.09
CA GLN A 110 5.55 -10.28 -5.31
C GLN A 110 6.26 -8.93 -5.08
N VAL A 111 5.98 -8.25 -3.98
CA VAL A 111 6.44 -6.86 -3.77
C VAL A 111 7.23 -6.65 -2.48
N VAL A 112 7.50 -7.71 -1.73
CA VAL A 112 8.21 -7.60 -0.45
C VAL A 112 9.57 -8.30 -0.50
N ASP A 113 10.55 -7.76 0.21
CA ASP A 113 11.89 -8.36 0.35
C ASP A 113 11.88 -9.49 1.37
N SER A 114 11.02 -9.41 2.37
CA SER A 114 10.86 -10.39 3.44
C SER A 114 9.42 -10.44 3.91
N ALA A 115 8.95 -11.62 4.25
CA ALA A 115 7.60 -11.81 4.79
C ALA A 115 7.62 -12.70 6.04
N MET A 116 6.57 -12.55 6.86
CA MET A 116 6.35 -13.38 8.03
C MET A 116 4.90 -13.85 8.10
N ILE A 117 4.71 -15.06 8.60
CA ILE A 117 3.38 -15.63 8.86
C ILE A 117 3.12 -15.57 10.35
N LEU A 118 2.01 -14.91 10.72
CA LEU A 118 1.52 -14.81 12.07
C LEU A 118 0.32 -15.77 12.27
N SER A 119 0.36 -16.56 13.33
CA SER A 119 -0.76 -17.41 13.73
C SER A 119 -0.82 -17.47 15.27
N ASN A 120 -1.99 -17.28 15.83
CA ASN A 120 -2.24 -17.31 17.28
C ASN A 120 -1.23 -16.44 18.10
N GLY A 121 -0.92 -15.23 17.58
CA GLY A 121 -0.01 -14.29 18.24
C GLY A 121 1.47 -14.68 18.17
N LYS A 122 1.85 -15.67 17.34
CA LYS A 122 3.24 -16.12 17.18
C LYS A 122 3.69 -16.06 15.72
N ILE A 123 4.96 -15.78 15.51
CA ILE A 123 5.58 -15.89 14.18
C ILE A 123 5.86 -17.37 13.92
N ILE A 124 5.19 -17.94 12.92
CA ILE A 124 5.32 -19.34 12.50
C ILE A 124 6.52 -19.53 11.58
N ALA A 125 6.71 -18.59 10.65
CA ALA A 125 7.83 -18.56 9.72
C ALA A 125 8.13 -17.12 9.31
N LYS A 126 9.41 -16.85 9.01
CA LYS A 126 9.89 -15.55 8.49
C LYS A 126 11.06 -15.81 7.57
N ASP A 127 10.98 -15.36 6.33
CA ASP A 127 12.05 -15.50 5.33
C ASP A 127 11.78 -14.59 4.12
N THR A 128 12.65 -14.68 3.10
CA THR A 128 12.36 -14.15 1.76
C THR A 128 11.14 -14.87 1.15
N PRO A 129 10.40 -14.26 0.20
CA PRO A 129 9.26 -14.90 -0.43
C PRO A 129 9.53 -16.32 -0.95
N ASN A 130 10.62 -16.50 -1.69
CA ASN A 130 10.98 -17.80 -2.28
C ASN A 130 11.25 -18.90 -1.24
N ASN A 131 11.91 -18.56 -0.14
CA ASN A 131 12.17 -19.49 0.94
C ASN A 131 10.90 -19.77 1.75
N LEU A 132 10.11 -18.73 2.00
CA LEU A 132 8.90 -18.83 2.80
C LEU A 132 7.88 -19.78 2.19
N VAL A 133 7.66 -19.73 0.87
CA VAL A 133 6.70 -20.63 0.18
C VAL A 133 7.14 -22.09 0.19
N ASN A 134 8.43 -22.36 0.39
CA ASN A 134 8.99 -23.69 0.51
C ASN A 134 9.11 -24.19 1.96
N ASN A 135 8.89 -23.31 2.93
CA ASN A 135 8.97 -23.65 4.35
C ASN A 135 7.81 -24.56 4.78
N ILE A 136 8.13 -25.70 5.41
CA ILE A 136 7.13 -26.71 5.80
C ILE A 136 6.12 -26.16 6.80
N ASN A 137 6.53 -25.33 7.76
CA ASN A 137 5.64 -24.74 8.73
C ASN A 137 4.70 -23.71 8.07
N ALA A 138 5.21 -22.96 7.09
CA ALA A 138 4.43 -22.01 6.32
C ALA A 138 3.38 -22.70 5.43
N LYS A 139 3.77 -23.81 4.78
CA LYS A 139 2.82 -24.65 4.01
C LYS A 139 1.72 -25.19 4.90
N ASN A 140 2.07 -25.81 6.00
CA ASN A 140 1.10 -26.43 6.92
C ASN A 140 0.15 -25.41 7.58
N ALA A 141 0.67 -24.20 7.90
CA ALA A 141 -0.11 -23.21 8.63
C ALA A 141 -0.94 -22.28 7.73
N TYR A 142 -0.52 -22.05 6.47
CA TYR A 142 -1.10 -21.00 5.66
C TYR A 142 -1.26 -21.33 4.17
N PHE A 143 -0.19 -21.76 3.47
CA PHE A 143 -0.22 -21.88 2.01
C PHE A 143 -0.91 -23.14 1.51
N GLY A 144 -0.83 -24.26 2.24
CA GLY A 144 -1.18 -25.58 1.73
C GLY A 144 -0.17 -26.11 0.70
N ASP A 145 -0.33 -27.38 0.31
CA ASP A 145 0.63 -28.07 -0.58
C ASP A 145 0.59 -27.57 -2.03
N ASN A 146 -0.54 -27.01 -2.47
CA ASN A 146 -0.78 -26.61 -3.86
C ASN A 146 -0.53 -25.12 -4.15
N PHE A 147 -0.03 -24.37 -3.18
CA PHE A 147 0.23 -22.94 -3.39
C PHE A 147 1.36 -22.76 -4.41
N LYS A 148 1.08 -22.00 -5.47
CA LYS A 148 2.05 -21.63 -6.50
C LYS A 148 2.37 -20.16 -6.37
N PHE A 149 3.67 -19.88 -6.29
CA PHE A 149 4.25 -18.54 -6.33
C PHE A 149 5.18 -18.51 -7.55
N ASN A 150 4.82 -17.70 -8.54
CA ASN A 150 5.57 -17.51 -9.80
C ASN A 150 6.11 -16.09 -9.84
#